data_dac02c6e7dec9f01b7689af29b702ab8
#
_entry.id   dac02c6e7dec9f01b7689af29b702ab8
#
_cell.length_a   1.000
_cell.length_b   1.000
_cell.length_c   1.000
_cell.angle_alpha   90.00
_cell.angle_beta   90.00
_cell.angle_gamma   90.00
#
_symmetry.space_group_name_H-M   'P 1'
#
loop_
_entity.id
_entity.type
_entity.pdbx_description
1 polymer ?
#
loop_
_entity_poly.entity_id
_entity_poly.type
_entity_poly.pdbx_seq_one_letter_code
_entity_poly.pdbx_strand_id
1 'polypeptide(L)'
;GNPYQVDLSFRGFTASPLVGAAQGLSVFQDGVRINEPFGDVVNWDLLPQSAIASITLIPGSNPLFGLNTLGGALSIVTKSGRDTIGGAAELSGGSFGRSTLQLEQGGADGNWDYFVTGNVSKDEGWAQHNPSRVEQFFGKLGHRKDRTEVDLSLSAANNRLEGSQTLPVSFFDDVTQAYTYPDVNTNRLLMLALKGRHFIAGDTVLGGNVFVRRFRNVNLSSNVNNGFGTVDPITGLTDDVQ
;
A
#
# COMPACT_ATOMS: atom_id res chain seq x y z
N GLY A 1 10.91 4.77 -10.65
CA GLY A 1 9.87 4.89 -9.65
C GLY A 1 10.27 4.20 -8.35
N ASN A 2 9.60 4.52 -7.27
CA ASN A 2 9.85 3.91 -5.98
C ASN A 2 9.23 2.49 -5.93
N PRO A 3 9.97 1.44 -5.52
CA PRO A 3 9.47 0.05 -5.54
C PRO A 3 8.29 -0.20 -4.58
N TYR A 4 8.05 0.69 -3.64
CA TYR A 4 6.93 0.61 -2.70
C TYR A 4 5.68 1.39 -3.14
N GLN A 5 5.78 2.14 -4.24
CA GLN A 5 4.67 2.87 -4.86
C GLN A 5 4.21 2.13 -6.12
N VAL A 6 3.56 1.01 -5.92
CA VAL A 6 3.10 0.12 -7.00
C VAL A 6 1.82 0.68 -7.63
N ASP A 7 1.76 0.67 -8.95
CA ASP A 7 0.55 0.90 -9.72
C ASP A 7 -0.05 -0.42 -10.16
N LEU A 8 -1.24 -0.73 -9.66
CA LEU A 8 -2.00 -1.86 -10.17
C LEU A 8 -2.99 -1.36 -11.21
N SER A 9 -2.92 -1.89 -12.43
CA SER A 9 -3.84 -1.50 -13.49
C SER A 9 -4.62 -2.68 -14.04
N PHE A 10 -5.89 -2.43 -14.36
CA PHE A 10 -6.77 -3.40 -14.99
C PHE A 10 -7.75 -2.68 -15.93
N ARG A 11 -7.72 -3.04 -17.22
CA ARG A 11 -8.61 -2.49 -18.27
C ARG A 11 -8.63 -0.95 -18.32
N GLY A 12 -7.48 -0.30 -18.09
CA GLY A 12 -7.35 1.16 -18.12
C GLY A 12 -7.72 1.87 -16.81
N PHE A 13 -8.20 1.15 -15.80
CA PHE A 13 -8.41 1.67 -14.45
C PHE A 13 -7.26 1.27 -13.54
N THR A 14 -6.98 2.10 -12.53
CA THR A 14 -5.88 1.83 -11.61
C THR A 14 -6.33 1.78 -10.15
N ALA A 15 -5.50 1.16 -9.33
CA ALA A 15 -5.40 1.35 -7.91
C ALA A 15 -3.97 1.84 -7.64
N SER A 16 -3.78 3.15 -7.71
CA SER A 16 -2.49 3.83 -7.65
C SER A 16 -2.36 4.65 -6.38
N PRO A 17 -1.16 4.80 -5.80
CA PRO A 17 -0.90 5.76 -4.73
C PRO A 17 -0.80 7.21 -5.25
N LEU A 18 -0.78 7.42 -6.57
CA LEU A 18 -0.61 8.73 -7.18
C LEU A 18 -1.95 9.45 -7.31
N VAL A 19 -2.05 10.63 -6.72
CA VAL A 19 -3.20 11.53 -6.91
C VAL A 19 -3.23 12.01 -8.36
N GLY A 20 -4.43 11.96 -8.97
CA GLY A 20 -4.61 12.33 -10.37
C GLY A 20 -4.46 11.18 -11.38
N ALA A 21 -4.02 10.00 -10.95
CA ALA A 21 -4.09 8.80 -11.78
C ALA A 21 -5.56 8.41 -12.04
N ALA A 22 -5.81 7.72 -13.16
CA ALA A 22 -7.14 7.24 -13.54
C ALA A 22 -7.59 6.09 -12.62
N GLN A 23 -7.94 6.40 -11.38
CA GLN A 23 -8.45 5.42 -10.41
C GLN A 23 -9.70 4.73 -10.97
N GLY A 24 -10.25 3.77 -10.26
CA GLY A 24 -11.47 3.07 -10.67
C GLY A 24 -11.49 1.61 -10.25
N LEU A 25 -10.50 1.21 -9.44
CA LEU A 25 -10.47 -0.07 -8.77
C LEU A 25 -10.68 0.15 -7.26
N SER A 26 -11.73 -0.45 -6.71
CA SER A 26 -11.95 -0.46 -5.26
C SER A 26 -11.17 -1.60 -4.62
N VAL A 27 -10.45 -1.32 -3.55
CA VAL A 27 -9.61 -2.31 -2.85
C VAL A 27 -10.15 -2.53 -1.44
N PHE A 28 -10.33 -3.78 -1.08
CA PHE A 28 -10.86 -4.20 0.22
C PHE A 28 -9.86 -5.12 0.91
N GLN A 29 -9.55 -4.83 2.16
CA GLN A 29 -8.79 -5.71 3.07
C GLN A 29 -9.77 -6.33 4.06
N ASP A 30 -9.96 -7.65 4.02
CA ASP A 30 -10.90 -8.40 4.85
C ASP A 30 -12.34 -7.81 4.88
N GLY A 31 -12.74 -7.15 3.79
CA GLY A 31 -14.04 -6.49 3.65
C GLY A 31 -14.06 -5.01 4.03
N VAL A 32 -12.96 -4.44 4.51
CA VAL A 32 -12.82 -2.99 4.76
C VAL A 32 -12.22 -2.33 3.53
N ARG A 33 -12.88 -1.31 2.96
CA ARG A 33 -12.32 -0.54 1.85
C ARG A 33 -11.11 0.27 2.32
N ILE A 34 -10.00 0.16 1.60
CA ILE A 34 -8.74 0.81 1.94
C ILE A 34 -8.33 1.94 1.00
N ASN A 35 -9.11 2.21 -0.07
CA ASN A 35 -8.93 3.42 -0.86
C ASN A 35 -9.08 4.66 0.03
N GLU A 36 -8.20 5.64 -0.15
CA GLU A 36 -8.27 6.87 0.63
C GLU A 36 -9.45 7.75 0.19
N PRO A 37 -10.12 8.44 1.12
CA PRO A 37 -11.23 9.34 0.77
C PRO A 37 -10.82 10.47 -0.15
N PHE A 38 -9.57 10.92 -0.07
CA PHE A 38 -9.03 11.93 -0.97
C PHE A 38 -8.33 11.25 -2.16
N GLY A 39 -8.78 11.56 -3.36
CA GLY A 39 -8.19 11.08 -4.61
C GLY A 39 -8.42 9.58 -4.91
N ASP A 40 -9.14 8.86 -4.04
CA ASP A 40 -9.41 7.41 -4.17
C ASP A 40 -8.13 6.55 -4.33
N VAL A 41 -7.00 7.07 -3.90
CA VAL A 41 -5.69 6.43 -4.03
C VAL A 41 -5.55 5.20 -3.12
N VAL A 42 -4.68 4.28 -3.50
CA VAL A 42 -4.35 3.09 -2.72
C VAL A 42 -2.87 3.08 -2.37
N ASN A 43 -2.55 3.23 -1.09
CA ASN A 43 -1.18 3.18 -0.60
C ASN A 43 -0.80 1.73 -0.27
N TRP A 44 -0.20 1.04 -1.24
CA TRP A 44 0.17 -0.37 -1.14
C TRP A 44 1.26 -0.64 -0.09
N ASP A 45 2.04 0.39 0.22
CA ASP A 45 3.07 0.36 1.26
C ASP A 45 2.52 0.25 2.69
N LEU A 46 1.19 0.29 2.88
CA LEU A 46 0.58 0.24 4.21
C LEU A 46 0.28 -1.17 4.71
N LEU A 47 0.28 -2.17 3.84
CA LEU A 47 0.03 -3.57 4.20
C LEU A 47 1.26 -4.43 3.87
N PRO A 48 1.84 -5.15 4.86
CA PRO A 48 2.94 -6.07 4.58
C PRO A 48 2.47 -7.21 3.66
N GLN A 49 3.24 -7.51 2.64
CA GLN A 49 2.92 -8.61 1.70
C GLN A 49 2.81 -9.95 2.43
N SER A 50 3.60 -10.15 3.46
CA SER A 50 3.53 -11.34 4.32
C SER A 50 2.19 -11.55 5.02
N ALA A 51 1.39 -10.49 5.20
CA ALA A 51 0.05 -10.60 5.76
C ALA A 51 -0.99 -11.13 4.76
N ILE A 52 -0.68 -11.15 3.46
CA ILE A 52 -1.64 -11.47 2.41
C ILE A 52 -1.72 -12.99 2.19
N ALA A 53 -2.91 -13.56 2.33
CA ALA A 53 -3.20 -14.94 1.96
C ALA A 53 -3.62 -15.06 0.49
N SER A 54 -4.48 -14.14 0.02
CA SER A 54 -4.93 -14.12 -1.37
C SER A 54 -5.40 -12.73 -1.80
N ILE A 55 -5.29 -12.48 -3.11
CA ILE A 55 -5.88 -11.31 -3.78
C ILE A 55 -6.79 -11.84 -4.89
N THR A 56 -8.05 -11.43 -4.87
CA THR A 56 -9.03 -11.79 -5.89
C THR A 56 -9.50 -10.53 -6.60
N LEU A 57 -9.39 -10.51 -7.92
CA LEU A 57 -9.96 -9.46 -8.75
C LEU A 57 -11.38 -9.85 -9.15
N ILE A 58 -12.33 -8.98 -8.87
CA ILE A 58 -13.74 -9.09 -9.27
C ILE A 58 -13.97 -8.04 -10.36
N PRO A 59 -14.01 -8.44 -11.64
CA PRO A 59 -14.11 -7.51 -12.76
C PRO A 59 -15.52 -6.90 -12.88
N GLY A 60 -15.55 -5.69 -13.45
CA GLY A 60 -16.79 -4.99 -13.78
C GLY A 60 -17.25 -3.99 -12.73
N SER A 61 -18.04 -3.03 -13.17
CA SER A 61 -18.66 -2.04 -12.28
C SER A 61 -19.80 -2.68 -11.50
N ASN A 62 -19.72 -2.61 -10.17
CA ASN A 62 -20.77 -3.10 -9.31
C ASN A 62 -21.00 -2.10 -8.16
N PRO A 63 -22.18 -1.47 -8.07
CA PRO A 63 -22.48 -0.46 -7.06
C PRO A 63 -22.40 -1.00 -5.62
N LEU A 64 -22.47 -2.32 -5.41
CA LEU A 64 -22.25 -2.92 -4.09
C LEU A 64 -20.85 -2.68 -3.51
N PHE A 65 -19.88 -2.43 -4.37
CA PHE A 65 -18.51 -2.08 -3.95
C PHE A 65 -18.29 -0.58 -3.69
N GLY A 66 -19.37 0.21 -3.81
CA GLY A 66 -19.34 1.65 -3.54
C GLY A 66 -18.92 2.50 -4.73
N LEU A 67 -18.66 3.77 -4.44
CA LEU A 67 -18.34 4.79 -5.45
C LEU A 67 -17.00 4.47 -6.14
N ASN A 68 -16.89 4.93 -7.40
CA ASN A 68 -15.69 4.82 -8.24
C ASN A 68 -15.19 3.38 -8.47
N THR A 69 -16.07 2.37 -8.40
CA THR A 69 -15.76 0.99 -8.79
C THR A 69 -16.13 0.79 -10.26
N LEU A 70 -15.32 1.34 -11.16
CA LEU A 70 -15.58 1.35 -12.61
C LEU A 70 -14.99 0.13 -13.31
N GLY A 71 -13.75 -0.22 -12.99
CA GLY A 71 -13.04 -1.36 -13.57
C GLY A 71 -13.26 -2.66 -12.81
N GLY A 72 -13.51 -2.58 -11.51
CA GLY A 72 -13.69 -3.75 -10.66
C GLY A 72 -13.28 -3.51 -9.21
N ALA A 73 -13.32 -4.58 -8.43
CA ALA A 73 -12.88 -4.58 -7.05
C ALA A 73 -11.78 -5.62 -6.81
N LEU A 74 -10.83 -5.30 -5.94
CA LEU A 74 -9.84 -6.22 -5.43
C LEU A 74 -10.19 -6.59 -3.99
N SER A 75 -10.32 -7.88 -3.72
CA SER A 75 -10.51 -8.42 -2.39
C SER A 75 -9.21 -9.03 -1.89
N ILE A 76 -8.61 -8.42 -0.88
CA ILE A 76 -7.44 -8.93 -0.18
C ILE A 76 -7.95 -9.68 1.06
N VAL A 77 -7.59 -10.95 1.16
CA VAL A 77 -7.80 -11.75 2.36
C VAL A 77 -6.46 -11.89 3.06
N THR A 78 -6.43 -11.54 4.34
CA THR A 78 -5.21 -11.67 5.13
C THR A 78 -5.11 -13.07 5.77
N LYS A 79 -3.87 -13.49 6.05
CA LYS A 79 -3.57 -14.78 6.67
C LYS A 79 -4.25 -14.91 8.04
N SER A 80 -4.54 -16.15 8.42
CA SER A 80 -5.01 -16.53 9.76
C SER A 80 -4.05 -17.52 10.40
N GLY A 81 -4.12 -17.66 11.71
CA GLY A 81 -3.30 -18.61 12.43
C GLY A 81 -3.66 -20.08 12.16
N ARG A 82 -4.88 -20.33 11.66
CA ARG A 82 -5.32 -21.69 11.28
C ARG A 82 -4.70 -22.13 9.97
N ASP A 83 -4.57 -21.20 9.04
CA ASP A 83 -4.03 -21.48 7.72
C ASP A 83 -2.51 -21.35 7.67
N THR A 84 -1.91 -20.71 8.70
CA THR A 84 -0.47 -20.44 8.76
C THR A 84 0.04 -20.81 10.15
N ILE A 85 0.36 -22.08 10.34
CA ILE A 85 0.91 -22.59 11.61
C ILE A 85 2.43 -22.58 11.54
N GLY A 86 3.05 -22.06 12.60
CA GLY A 86 4.51 -21.97 12.70
C GLY A 86 5.02 -20.55 12.46
N GLY A 87 6.32 -20.41 12.36
CA GLY A 87 6.99 -19.13 12.15
C GLY A 87 7.97 -19.16 11.01
N ALA A 88 8.17 -18.01 10.39
CA ALA A 88 9.20 -17.79 9.39
C ALA A 88 9.93 -16.47 9.64
N ALA A 89 11.22 -16.46 9.31
CA ALA A 89 12.05 -15.28 9.31
C ALA A 89 12.77 -15.19 7.97
N GLU A 90 12.70 -14.04 7.32
CA GLU A 90 13.38 -13.78 6.07
C GLU A 90 14.27 -12.55 6.23
N LEU A 91 15.54 -12.69 5.85
CA LEU A 91 16.47 -11.60 5.75
C LEU A 91 16.98 -11.55 4.30
N SER A 92 16.76 -10.44 3.64
CA SER A 92 17.24 -10.22 2.28
C SER A 92 18.07 -8.95 2.19
N GLY A 93 19.03 -8.96 1.25
CA GLY A 93 19.88 -7.83 0.93
C GLY A 93 20.06 -7.70 -0.57
N GLY A 94 20.33 -6.50 -1.05
CA GLY A 94 20.47 -6.24 -2.48
C GLY A 94 21.32 -5.01 -2.78
N SER A 95 21.40 -4.67 -4.06
CA SER A 95 22.06 -3.46 -4.53
C SER A 95 21.44 -2.21 -3.90
N PHE A 96 22.16 -1.11 -3.91
CA PHE A 96 21.73 0.20 -3.41
C PHE A 96 21.37 0.20 -1.92
N GLY A 97 22.15 -0.54 -1.10
CA GLY A 97 21.94 -0.62 0.34
C GLY A 97 20.61 -1.23 0.77
N ARG A 98 19.91 -1.93 -0.14
CA ARG A 98 18.63 -2.57 0.17
C ARG A 98 18.82 -3.66 1.21
N SER A 99 18.02 -3.61 2.27
CA SER A 99 17.92 -4.65 3.29
C SER A 99 16.49 -4.77 3.76
N THR A 100 16.03 -6.01 3.96
CA THR A 100 14.68 -6.29 4.44
C THR A 100 14.75 -7.40 5.48
N LEU A 101 14.10 -7.16 6.62
CA LEU A 101 13.82 -8.17 7.63
C LEU A 101 12.31 -8.35 7.72
N GLN A 102 11.85 -9.58 7.49
CA GLN A 102 10.46 -9.96 7.64
C GLN A 102 10.37 -11.12 8.64
N LEU A 103 9.41 -11.00 9.55
CA LEU A 103 9.11 -12.02 10.54
C LEU A 103 7.62 -12.33 10.49
N GLU A 104 7.25 -13.60 10.57
CA GLU A 104 5.86 -14.00 10.73
C GLU A 104 5.71 -15.17 11.69
N GLN A 105 4.60 -15.22 12.41
CA GLN A 105 4.24 -16.28 13.32
C GLN A 105 2.73 -16.46 13.34
N GLY A 106 2.28 -17.71 13.20
CA GLY A 106 0.89 -18.08 13.35
C GLY A 106 0.71 -19.35 14.17
N GLY A 107 -0.47 -19.49 14.74
CA GLY A 107 -0.83 -20.67 15.51
C GLY A 107 -2.31 -20.72 15.83
N ALA A 108 -2.79 -21.92 16.16
CA ALA A 108 -4.17 -22.17 16.55
C ALA A 108 -4.22 -23.17 17.71
N ASP A 109 -5.09 -22.91 18.69
CA ASP A 109 -5.41 -23.81 19.78
C ASP A 109 -6.92 -23.76 20.09
N GLY A 110 -7.57 -24.89 19.97
CA GLY A 110 -9.02 -25.02 20.14
C GLY A 110 -9.80 -24.06 19.24
N ASN A 111 -10.52 -23.15 19.87
CA ASN A 111 -11.35 -22.15 19.16
C ASN A 111 -10.60 -20.89 18.76
N TRP A 112 -9.39 -20.70 19.23
CA TRP A 112 -8.59 -19.50 19.01
C TRP A 112 -7.51 -19.73 17.97
N ASP A 113 -7.21 -18.70 17.22
CA ASP A 113 -6.04 -18.65 16.34
C ASP A 113 -5.46 -17.23 16.34
N TYR A 114 -4.17 -17.13 16.04
CA TYR A 114 -3.49 -15.86 15.89
C TYR A 114 -2.50 -15.90 14.74
N PHE A 115 -2.35 -14.78 14.09
CA PHE A 115 -1.30 -14.54 13.11
C PHE A 115 -0.70 -13.15 13.32
N VAL A 116 0.61 -13.05 13.31
CA VAL A 116 1.33 -11.78 13.39
C VAL A 116 2.46 -11.76 12.36
N THR A 117 2.69 -10.59 11.76
CA THR A 117 3.83 -10.37 10.88
C THR A 117 4.34 -8.94 11.01
N GLY A 118 5.63 -8.76 10.84
CA GLY A 118 6.30 -7.47 10.78
C GLY A 118 7.33 -7.45 9.66
N ASN A 119 7.46 -6.29 9.03
CA ASN A 119 8.42 -6.02 7.97
C ASN A 119 9.14 -4.71 8.22
N VAL A 120 10.46 -4.73 8.12
CA VAL A 120 11.31 -3.53 8.13
C VAL A 120 12.20 -3.59 6.91
N SER A 121 12.05 -2.60 6.03
CA SER A 121 12.85 -2.48 4.81
C SER A 121 13.52 -1.12 4.76
N LYS A 122 14.76 -1.12 4.31
CA LYS A 122 15.55 0.07 3.99
C LYS A 122 16.11 -0.08 2.59
N ASP A 123 16.10 0.99 1.83
CA ASP A 123 16.65 1.10 0.47
C ASP A 123 17.29 2.48 0.35
N GLU A 124 18.55 2.58 -0.07
CA GLU A 124 19.22 3.87 -0.28
C GLU A 124 18.88 4.47 -1.66
N GLY A 125 18.22 3.68 -2.51
CA GLY A 125 17.78 4.11 -3.84
C GLY A 125 18.86 3.95 -4.90
N TRP A 126 18.42 3.67 -6.13
CA TRP A 126 19.30 3.54 -7.31
C TRP A 126 19.70 4.89 -7.89
N ALA A 127 18.98 5.95 -7.54
CA ALA A 127 19.19 7.32 -7.98
C ALA A 127 19.42 8.26 -6.79
N GLN A 128 19.92 9.46 -7.06
CA GLN A 128 20.06 10.51 -6.05
C GLN A 128 18.68 10.86 -5.46
N HIS A 129 18.64 11.18 -4.17
CA HIS A 129 17.42 11.57 -3.45
C HIS A 129 16.25 10.59 -3.57
N ASN A 130 16.53 9.27 -3.59
CA ASN A 130 15.52 8.22 -3.75
C ASN A 130 15.58 7.13 -2.64
N PRO A 131 15.93 7.44 -1.38
CA PRO A 131 15.91 6.44 -0.32
C PRO A 131 14.48 6.14 0.12
N SER A 132 14.30 4.94 0.70
CA SER A 132 13.02 4.52 1.26
C SER A 132 13.22 3.75 2.55
N ARG A 133 12.30 3.96 3.50
CA ARG A 133 12.18 3.19 4.72
C ARG A 133 10.73 2.79 4.92
N VAL A 134 10.50 1.49 5.09
CA VAL A 134 9.18 0.90 5.26
C VAL A 134 9.17 0.08 6.53
N GLU A 135 8.23 0.38 7.43
CA GLU A 135 8.00 -0.32 8.68
C GLU A 135 6.52 -0.68 8.74
N GLN A 136 6.23 -1.97 8.78
CA GLN A 136 4.85 -2.47 8.72
C GLN A 136 4.65 -3.55 9.77
N PHE A 137 3.46 -3.57 10.34
CA PHE A 137 3.00 -4.59 11.25
C PHE A 137 1.56 -4.99 10.93
N PHE A 138 1.28 -6.26 11.01
CA PHE A 138 -0.07 -6.80 10.95
C PHE A 138 -0.24 -7.89 12.01
N GLY A 139 -1.38 -7.86 12.71
CA GLY A 139 -1.78 -8.91 13.64
C GLY A 139 -3.25 -9.24 13.48
N LYS A 140 -3.61 -10.51 13.59
CA LYS A 140 -4.98 -11.00 13.57
C LYS A 140 -5.19 -12.02 14.69
N LEU A 141 -6.27 -11.88 15.44
CA LEU A 141 -6.76 -12.83 16.44
C LEU A 141 -8.13 -13.33 15.98
N GLY A 142 -8.25 -14.63 15.76
CA GLY A 142 -9.47 -15.29 15.36
C GLY A 142 -10.09 -16.08 16.50
N HIS A 143 -11.41 -16.06 16.58
CA HIS A 143 -12.18 -16.94 17.46
C HIS A 143 -13.30 -17.59 16.65
N ARG A 144 -13.37 -18.92 16.71
CA ARG A 144 -14.37 -19.72 16.01
C ARG A 144 -14.98 -20.71 16.98
N LYS A 145 -16.27 -20.56 17.24
CA LYS A 145 -17.01 -21.46 18.12
C LYS A 145 -18.40 -21.68 17.57
N ASP A 146 -18.79 -22.94 17.46
CA ASP A 146 -20.09 -23.40 16.94
C ASP A 146 -20.39 -22.77 15.57
N ARG A 147 -21.33 -21.83 15.55
CA ARG A 147 -21.79 -21.12 14.35
C ARG A 147 -21.29 -19.69 14.27
N THR A 148 -20.34 -19.30 15.11
CA THR A 148 -19.85 -17.93 15.21
C THR A 148 -18.36 -17.86 14.90
N GLU A 149 -18.00 -16.93 14.05
CA GLU A 149 -16.61 -16.60 13.73
C GLU A 149 -16.40 -15.12 13.94
N VAL A 150 -15.32 -14.76 14.62
CA VAL A 150 -14.93 -13.38 14.89
C VAL A 150 -13.44 -13.24 14.65
N ASP A 151 -13.05 -12.22 13.90
CA ASP A 151 -11.65 -11.84 13.66
C ASP A 151 -11.44 -10.41 14.12
N LEU A 152 -10.44 -10.19 14.97
CA LEU A 152 -9.93 -8.88 15.34
C LEU A 152 -8.57 -8.69 14.66
N SER A 153 -8.39 -7.64 13.88
CA SER A 153 -7.13 -7.35 13.20
C SER A 153 -6.61 -5.96 13.49
N LEU A 154 -5.29 -5.84 13.55
CA LEU A 154 -4.55 -4.59 13.71
C LEU A 154 -3.56 -4.46 12.57
N SER A 155 -3.61 -3.34 11.84
CA SER A 155 -2.60 -2.93 10.86
C SER A 155 -1.93 -1.65 11.33
N ALA A 156 -0.61 -1.60 11.29
CA ALA A 156 0.18 -0.41 11.59
C ALA A 156 1.32 -0.25 10.57
N ALA A 157 1.55 0.98 10.14
CA ALA A 157 2.66 1.30 9.24
C ALA A 157 3.23 2.69 9.52
N ASN A 158 4.54 2.84 9.30
CA ASN A 158 5.25 4.11 9.38
C ASN A 158 6.34 4.13 8.30
N ASN A 159 6.01 4.73 7.17
CA ASN A 159 6.82 4.65 5.97
C ASN A 159 7.26 6.05 5.54
N ARG A 160 8.49 6.14 5.05
CA ARG A 160 9.04 7.31 4.39
C ARG A 160 9.59 6.87 3.03
N LEU A 161 8.98 7.36 1.98
CA LEU A 161 9.31 7.06 0.60
C LEU A 161 9.80 8.35 -0.05
N GLU A 162 11.00 8.32 -0.59
CA GLU A 162 11.54 9.42 -1.36
C GLU A 162 11.64 9.01 -2.83
N GLY A 163 11.54 9.96 -3.71
CA GLY A 163 11.57 9.74 -5.15
C GLY A 163 12.08 10.96 -5.88
N SER A 164 12.23 10.79 -7.17
CA SER A 164 12.52 11.87 -8.10
C SER A 164 11.50 11.84 -9.21
N GLN A 165 11.18 13.01 -9.75
CA GLN A 165 10.29 13.15 -10.90
C GLN A 165 11.04 12.81 -12.22
N THR A 166 10.45 13.17 -13.33
CA THR A 166 11.03 12.97 -14.68
C THR A 166 12.32 13.78 -14.85
N LEU A 167 13.26 13.20 -15.57
CA LEU A 167 14.50 13.88 -15.94
C LEU A 167 14.32 14.61 -17.27
N PRO A 168 14.89 15.81 -17.43
CA PRO A 168 15.08 16.42 -18.74
C PRO A 168 15.97 15.54 -19.64
N VAL A 169 15.75 15.60 -20.96
CA VAL A 169 16.56 14.83 -21.92
C VAL A 169 18.05 15.17 -21.81
N SER A 170 18.39 16.40 -21.44
CA SER A 170 19.75 16.86 -21.22
C SER A 170 20.48 16.17 -20.06
N PHE A 171 19.76 15.47 -19.18
CA PHE A 171 20.32 14.73 -18.04
C PHE A 171 20.54 13.23 -18.34
N PHE A 172 20.28 12.78 -19.58
CA PHE A 172 20.34 11.35 -19.91
C PHE A 172 21.76 10.75 -19.95
N ASP A 173 22.80 11.60 -19.91
CA ASP A 173 24.18 11.12 -19.75
C ASP A 173 24.42 10.49 -18.37
N ASP A 174 23.66 10.91 -17.35
CA ASP A 174 23.64 10.27 -16.03
C ASP A 174 22.18 10.22 -15.50
N VAL A 175 21.52 9.13 -15.74
CA VAL A 175 20.13 8.88 -15.32
C VAL A 175 19.96 8.71 -13.80
N THR A 176 21.04 8.67 -13.03
CA THR A 176 20.98 8.61 -11.58
C THR A 176 20.79 9.97 -10.91
N GLN A 177 20.87 11.05 -11.68
CA GLN A 177 20.65 12.41 -11.17
C GLN A 177 19.16 12.62 -10.81
N ALA A 178 18.93 13.52 -9.85
CA ALA A 178 17.59 14.04 -9.57
C ALA A 178 17.47 15.46 -10.08
N TYR A 179 16.53 15.71 -11.00
CA TYR A 179 16.22 17.06 -11.48
C TYR A 179 15.43 17.85 -10.44
N THR A 180 14.48 17.19 -9.78
CA THR A 180 13.68 17.79 -8.69
C THR A 180 13.82 17.01 -7.43
N TYR A 181 14.01 17.73 -6.32
CA TYR A 181 14.00 17.19 -4.96
C TYR A 181 13.78 18.32 -3.94
N PRO A 182 13.27 18.03 -2.70
CA PRO A 182 12.87 16.71 -2.23
C PRO A 182 11.46 16.32 -2.68
N ASP A 183 11.29 15.08 -3.10
CA ASP A 183 9.98 14.45 -3.27
C ASP A 183 9.82 13.38 -2.19
N VAL A 184 9.05 13.70 -1.15
CA VAL A 184 8.95 12.87 0.05
C VAL A 184 7.49 12.56 0.34
N ASN A 185 7.19 11.28 0.46
CA ASN A 185 5.88 10.81 0.91
C ASN A 185 6.02 10.06 2.24
N THR A 186 5.41 10.58 3.29
CA THR A 186 5.38 9.94 4.61
C THR A 186 3.98 9.43 4.91
N ASN A 187 3.86 8.10 5.04
CA ASN A 187 2.62 7.41 5.33
C ASN A 187 2.63 6.83 6.75
N ARG A 188 1.63 7.14 7.55
CA ARG A 188 1.42 6.54 8.87
C ARG A 188 0.02 6.00 8.99
N LEU A 189 -0.11 4.73 9.33
CA LEU A 189 -1.38 4.02 9.48
C LEU A 189 -1.48 3.39 10.86
N LEU A 190 -2.66 3.49 11.45
CA LEU A 190 -3.15 2.61 12.50
C LEU A 190 -4.61 2.25 12.17
N MET A 191 -4.89 0.96 11.97
CA MET A 191 -6.23 0.46 11.67
C MET A 191 -6.54 -0.73 12.57
N LEU A 192 -7.66 -0.66 13.26
CA LEU A 192 -8.24 -1.76 14.02
C LEU A 192 -9.56 -2.14 13.34
N ALA A 193 -9.74 -3.41 13.05
CA ALA A 193 -10.97 -3.92 12.44
C ALA A 193 -11.46 -5.17 13.16
N LEU A 194 -12.77 -5.23 13.39
CA LEU A 194 -13.49 -6.38 13.92
C LEU A 194 -14.44 -6.86 12.83
N LYS A 195 -14.29 -8.11 12.44
CA LYS A 195 -15.17 -8.80 11.48
C LYS A 195 -15.85 -9.97 12.18
N GLY A 196 -17.15 -10.10 11.98
CA GLY A 196 -17.90 -11.21 12.54
C GLY A 196 -18.84 -11.83 11.53
N ARG A 197 -19.12 -13.13 11.69
CA ARG A 197 -20.19 -13.83 11.00
C ARG A 197 -20.81 -14.89 11.89
N HIS A 198 -22.13 -15.01 11.77
CA HIS A 198 -22.92 -15.99 12.51
C HIS A 198 -23.87 -16.74 11.57
N PHE A 199 -23.82 -18.06 11.60
CA PHE A 199 -24.69 -18.93 10.83
C PHE A 199 -25.96 -19.18 11.62
N ILE A 200 -27.09 -18.57 11.21
CA ILE A 200 -28.35 -18.61 11.97
C ILE A 200 -29.01 -19.99 11.82
N ALA A 201 -29.39 -20.35 10.60
CA ALA A 201 -29.99 -21.64 10.27
C ALA A 201 -29.90 -21.89 8.76
N GLY A 202 -29.72 -23.16 8.35
CA GLY A 202 -29.58 -23.51 6.94
C GLY A 202 -28.52 -22.68 6.23
N ASP A 203 -28.88 -21.99 5.18
CA ASP A 203 -27.97 -21.16 4.36
C ASP A 203 -27.93 -19.69 4.78
N THR A 204 -28.54 -19.32 5.93
CA THR A 204 -28.62 -17.92 6.37
C THR A 204 -27.42 -17.55 7.21
N VAL A 205 -26.67 -16.55 6.75
CA VAL A 205 -25.50 -15.99 7.45
C VAL A 205 -25.72 -14.52 7.72
N LEU A 206 -25.54 -14.11 8.97
CA LEU A 206 -25.43 -12.71 9.38
C LEU A 206 -23.94 -12.37 9.52
N GLY A 207 -23.46 -11.38 8.79
CA GLY A 207 -22.06 -10.96 8.86
C GLY A 207 -21.88 -9.46 8.71
N GLY A 208 -20.76 -8.96 9.20
CA GLY A 208 -20.40 -7.56 9.09
C GLY A 208 -19.02 -7.27 9.63
N ASN A 209 -18.60 -6.02 9.46
CA ASN A 209 -17.37 -5.50 10.04
C ASN A 209 -17.58 -4.10 10.65
N VAL A 210 -16.75 -3.79 11.63
CA VAL A 210 -16.60 -2.46 12.23
C VAL A 210 -15.12 -2.15 12.28
N PHE A 211 -14.72 -0.94 11.91
CA PHE A 211 -13.33 -0.56 11.93
C PHE A 211 -13.13 0.89 12.35
N VAL A 212 -11.92 1.16 12.87
CA VAL A 212 -11.39 2.50 13.08
C VAL A 212 -10.06 2.59 12.35
N ARG A 213 -9.91 3.62 11.52
CA ARG A 213 -8.71 3.84 10.73
C ARG A 213 -8.23 5.27 10.92
N ARG A 214 -6.98 5.41 11.37
CA ARG A 214 -6.28 6.69 11.42
C ARG A 214 -5.13 6.63 10.44
N PHE A 215 -5.27 7.38 9.37
CA PHE A 215 -4.23 7.55 8.36
C PHE A 215 -3.74 8.98 8.32
N ARG A 216 -2.44 9.16 8.17
CA ARG A 216 -1.81 10.46 7.96
C ARG A 216 -0.81 10.32 6.82
N ASN A 217 -1.05 11.08 5.78
CA ASN A 217 -0.10 11.29 4.70
C ASN A 217 0.46 12.70 4.80
N VAL A 218 1.77 12.82 4.62
CA VAL A 218 2.45 14.10 4.42
C VAL A 218 3.27 13.95 3.15
N ASN A 219 2.87 14.70 2.15
CA ASN A 219 3.55 14.75 0.85
C ASN A 219 4.25 16.11 0.70
N LEU A 220 5.53 16.05 0.37
CA LEU A 220 6.32 17.19 -0.06
C LEU A 220 6.81 16.89 -1.47
N SER A 221 6.35 17.66 -2.44
CA SER A 221 6.66 17.46 -3.85
C SER A 221 7.26 18.74 -4.41
N SER A 222 8.41 18.63 -5.01
CA SER A 222 9.00 19.73 -5.80
C SER A 222 8.34 19.80 -7.17
N ASN A 223 8.28 21.02 -7.72
CA ASN A 223 7.73 21.22 -9.06
C ASN A 223 8.83 21.17 -10.11
N VAL A 224 8.52 20.57 -11.26
CA VAL A 224 9.36 20.63 -12.44
C VAL A 224 9.33 22.08 -12.97
N ASN A 225 10.49 22.67 -13.20
CA ASN A 225 10.58 23.92 -13.94
C ASN A 225 10.36 23.64 -15.43
N ASN A 226 9.16 23.95 -15.92
CA ASN A 226 8.81 23.78 -17.34
C ASN A 226 9.58 24.72 -18.30
N GLY A 227 10.19 25.77 -17.74
CA GLY A 227 11.03 26.71 -18.50
C GLY A 227 12.50 26.30 -18.59
N PHE A 228 12.91 25.21 -17.88
CA PHE A 228 14.31 24.80 -17.86
C PHE A 228 14.88 24.59 -19.27
N GLY A 229 16.00 25.24 -19.53
CA GLY A 229 16.67 25.22 -20.85
C GLY A 229 16.00 26.06 -21.94
N THR A 230 14.91 26.78 -21.64
CA THR A 230 14.33 27.75 -22.58
C THR A 230 15.10 29.05 -22.52
N VAL A 231 15.18 29.73 -23.69
CA VAL A 231 15.81 31.06 -23.79
C VAL A 231 14.71 32.11 -23.70
N ASP A 232 14.84 33.04 -22.77
CA ASP A 232 13.95 34.19 -22.69
C ASP A 232 14.13 35.05 -23.95
N PRO A 233 13.09 35.27 -24.75
CA PRO A 233 13.19 35.99 -26.02
C PRO A 233 13.52 37.51 -25.87
N ILE A 234 13.37 38.04 -24.64
CA ILE A 234 13.62 39.47 -24.37
C ILE A 234 15.04 39.65 -23.81
N THR A 235 15.45 38.83 -22.86
CA THR A 235 16.75 38.99 -22.21
C THR A 235 17.85 38.15 -22.85
N GLY A 236 17.51 37.15 -23.63
CA GLY A 236 18.45 36.18 -24.22
C GLY A 236 19.10 35.25 -23.21
N LEU A 237 18.66 35.28 -21.94
CA LEU A 237 19.17 34.40 -20.90
C LEU A 237 18.47 33.04 -20.91
N THR A 238 19.22 31.99 -20.67
CA THR A 238 18.68 30.64 -20.51
C THR A 238 18.13 30.47 -19.09
N ASP A 239 16.93 29.91 -18.96
CA ASP A 239 16.40 29.52 -17.68
C ASP A 239 17.10 28.21 -17.24
N ASP A 240 18.04 28.30 -16.34
CA ASP A 240 18.84 27.22 -15.79
C ASP A 240 18.59 27.00 -14.27
N VAL A 241 17.60 27.68 -13.73
CA VAL A 241 17.19 27.52 -12.33
C VAL A 241 16.31 26.29 -12.19
N GLN A 242 16.71 25.39 -11.26
CA GLN A 242 15.97 24.20 -10.85
C GLN A 242 14.98 24.49 -9.74
#